data_569a10817cf36f5a583d0aa371497ec5
#
_entry.id   569a10817cf36f5a583d0aa371497ec5
#
_cell.length_a   1.000
_cell.length_b   1.000
_cell.length_c   1.000
_cell.angle_alpha   90.00
_cell.angle_beta   90.00
_cell.angle_gamma   90.00
#
_symmetry.space_group_name_H-M   'P 1'
#
loop_
_entity.id
_entity.type
_entity.pdbx_description
1 polymer ?
#
loop_
_entity_poly.entity_id
_entity_poly.type
_entity_poly.pdbx_seq_one_letter_code
_entity_poly.pdbx_strand_id
1 'polypeptide(L)'
;MTEKQKGAPVVERRATKRTTDGKWRTALTCIEPNKILLRGYPLDELMGRLTFGETIYLLFMGEVPSPAIGSLMEAMLVSFIDHGATPPSTLAARNTATTGAPLRACVAAGVLGFGRFHGGDIEACMHVLDSGLDFVRRGVTYREAADQIVERCLQSDEGIPGFGHRFHTRDPRAARLFQMALELEVEGDHVQMIRAMEMTLSERQETGSPLPVNIDGAIAAVCGDLGLPPHVANALFIISRVPGIAAQAREEMERCHPMRQIDPKDHIYDGPSQRRLPERRK
;
A
#
# COMPACT_ATOMS: atom_id res chain seq x y z
N MET A 1 16.90 23.62 -33.26
CA MET A 1 15.47 23.32 -33.41
C MET A 1 15.14 22.25 -32.40
N THR A 2 14.59 22.66 -31.28
CA THR A 2 14.33 21.80 -30.10
C THR A 2 12.94 21.20 -30.25
N GLU A 3 12.87 19.85 -30.38
CA GLU A 3 11.62 19.11 -30.32
C GLU A 3 11.04 19.21 -28.90
N LYS A 4 9.83 19.78 -28.82
CA LYS A 4 9.04 19.81 -27.60
C LYS A 4 8.62 18.38 -27.22
N GLN A 5 9.04 17.93 -26.06
CA GLN A 5 8.51 16.73 -25.42
C GLN A 5 6.98 16.87 -25.30
N LYS A 6 6.27 15.99 -25.95
CA LYS A 6 4.81 15.85 -25.80
C LYS A 6 4.54 15.18 -24.45
N GLY A 7 3.85 15.89 -23.57
CA GLY A 7 3.37 15.36 -22.31
C GLY A 7 2.51 14.10 -22.54
N ALA A 8 2.52 13.21 -21.54
CA ALA A 8 1.72 11.98 -21.55
C ALA A 8 0.23 12.31 -21.79
N PRO A 9 -0.51 11.46 -22.53
CA PRO A 9 -1.91 11.70 -22.83
C PRO A 9 -2.73 11.69 -21.53
N VAL A 10 -3.41 12.78 -21.25
CA VAL A 10 -4.45 12.86 -20.22
C VAL A 10 -5.57 11.92 -20.65
N VAL A 11 -5.70 10.80 -19.94
CA VAL A 11 -6.82 9.87 -20.14
C VAL A 11 -8.09 10.54 -19.66
N GLU A 12 -8.90 11.08 -20.57
CA GLU A 12 -10.24 11.55 -20.26
C GLU A 12 -11.06 10.41 -19.63
N ARG A 13 -11.35 10.52 -18.35
CA ARG A 13 -12.26 9.60 -17.66
C ARG A 13 -13.65 9.74 -18.27
N ARG A 14 -14.01 8.87 -19.20
CA ARG A 14 -15.40 8.70 -19.63
C ARG A 14 -16.23 8.32 -18.44
N ALA A 15 -17.05 9.23 -17.94
CA ALA A 15 -18.07 8.95 -16.95
C ALA A 15 -18.98 7.84 -17.52
N THR A 16 -18.85 6.61 -17.01
CA THR A 16 -19.70 5.50 -17.39
C THR A 16 -21.11 5.80 -16.89
N LYS A 17 -22.04 6.09 -17.80
CA LYS A 17 -23.48 6.17 -17.50
C LYS A 17 -23.90 4.86 -16.84
N ARG A 18 -24.38 4.92 -15.60
CA ARG A 18 -25.04 3.76 -14.95
C ARG A 18 -26.20 3.34 -15.83
N THR A 19 -26.14 2.16 -16.43
CA THR A 19 -27.19 1.60 -17.26
C THR A 19 -28.17 0.84 -16.38
N THR A 20 -29.47 1.08 -16.55
CA THR A 20 -30.57 0.54 -15.74
C THR A 20 -31.16 -0.75 -16.30
N ASP A 21 -30.44 -1.45 -17.19
CA ASP A 21 -30.93 -2.68 -17.85
C ASP A 21 -30.77 -3.97 -17.02
N GLY A 22 -30.37 -3.85 -15.74
CA GLY A 22 -30.21 -4.96 -14.80
C GLY A 22 -29.07 -5.92 -15.10
N LYS A 23 -28.26 -5.67 -16.14
CA LYS A 23 -27.13 -6.53 -16.51
C LYS A 23 -25.86 -6.19 -15.73
N TRP A 24 -25.18 -7.21 -15.27
CA TRP A 24 -23.82 -7.07 -14.75
C TRP A 24 -22.87 -6.73 -15.89
N ARG A 25 -22.06 -5.69 -15.72
CA ARG A 25 -21.10 -5.23 -16.74
C ARG A 25 -19.70 -5.25 -16.16
N THR A 26 -18.75 -5.75 -16.95
CA THR A 26 -17.31 -5.69 -16.64
C THR A 26 -16.55 -5.26 -17.89
N ALA A 27 -15.51 -4.50 -17.71
CA ALA A 27 -14.53 -4.16 -18.73
C ALA A 27 -13.16 -4.82 -18.46
N LEU A 28 -13.10 -5.75 -17.48
CA LEU A 28 -11.86 -6.39 -17.08
C LEU A 28 -11.59 -7.63 -17.93
N THR A 29 -12.50 -8.60 -17.89
CA THR A 29 -12.27 -9.90 -18.51
C THR A 29 -13.48 -10.29 -19.35
N CYS A 30 -13.23 -10.79 -20.57
CA CYS A 30 -14.19 -11.44 -21.44
C CYS A 30 -13.80 -12.91 -21.58
N ILE A 31 -14.77 -13.82 -21.38
CA ILE A 31 -14.58 -15.27 -21.52
C ILE A 31 -15.56 -15.78 -22.57
N GLU A 32 -15.04 -16.38 -23.62
CA GLU A 32 -15.75 -17.09 -24.69
C GLU A 32 -15.14 -18.48 -24.86
N PRO A 33 -15.79 -19.43 -25.54
CA PRO A 33 -15.19 -20.73 -25.82
C PRO A 33 -13.81 -20.59 -26.47
N ASN A 34 -12.78 -21.16 -25.82
CA ASN A 34 -11.37 -21.14 -26.25
C ASN A 34 -10.75 -19.71 -26.35
N LYS A 35 -11.31 -18.71 -25.71
CA LYS A 35 -10.81 -17.33 -25.77
C LYS A 35 -11.04 -16.62 -24.42
N ILE A 36 -9.96 -16.09 -23.86
CA ILE A 36 -9.98 -15.27 -22.66
C ILE A 36 -9.27 -13.95 -22.97
N LEU A 37 -9.99 -12.84 -22.79
CA LEU A 37 -9.40 -11.52 -22.95
C LEU A 37 -9.31 -10.83 -21.57
N LEU A 38 -8.16 -10.24 -21.28
CA LEU A 38 -7.93 -9.37 -20.14
C LEU A 38 -7.72 -7.93 -20.65
N ARG A 39 -8.61 -7.00 -20.29
CA ARG A 39 -8.59 -5.63 -20.82
C ARG A 39 -8.51 -5.55 -22.37
N GLY A 40 -9.05 -6.56 -23.04
CA GLY A 40 -9.05 -6.65 -24.50
C GLY A 40 -7.85 -7.41 -25.11
N TYR A 41 -6.83 -7.74 -24.34
CA TYR A 41 -5.68 -8.53 -24.79
C TYR A 41 -5.92 -10.03 -24.58
N PRO A 42 -5.56 -10.89 -25.52
CA PRO A 42 -5.58 -12.35 -25.32
C PRO A 42 -4.70 -12.74 -24.12
N LEU A 43 -5.25 -13.48 -23.15
CA LEU A 43 -4.54 -13.82 -21.93
C LEU A 43 -3.32 -14.71 -22.19
N ASP A 44 -3.43 -15.62 -23.16
CA ASP A 44 -2.34 -16.49 -23.61
C ASP A 44 -1.19 -15.71 -24.27
N GLU A 45 -1.47 -14.56 -24.89
CA GLU A 45 -0.43 -13.67 -25.39
C GLU A 45 0.26 -12.84 -24.29
N LEU A 46 -0.44 -12.54 -23.21
CA LEU A 46 0.15 -11.85 -22.05
C LEU A 46 1.10 -12.77 -21.26
N MET A 47 0.78 -14.07 -21.23
CA MET A 47 1.58 -15.07 -20.52
C MET A 47 3.00 -15.14 -21.10
N GLY A 48 4.01 -14.91 -20.26
CA GLY A 48 5.42 -14.91 -20.66
C GLY A 48 5.89 -13.63 -21.38
N ARG A 49 5.00 -12.66 -21.66
CA ARG A 49 5.38 -11.35 -22.20
C ARG A 49 5.28 -10.23 -21.17
N LEU A 50 4.25 -10.25 -20.30
CA LEU A 50 4.13 -9.32 -19.18
C LEU A 50 4.52 -10.00 -17.87
N THR A 51 5.14 -9.23 -16.99
CA THR A 51 5.36 -9.61 -15.61
C THR A 51 4.06 -9.53 -14.81
N PHE A 52 4.08 -10.03 -13.57
CA PHE A 52 2.92 -9.95 -12.69
C PHE A 52 2.56 -8.49 -12.34
N GLY A 53 3.56 -7.65 -12.06
CA GLY A 53 3.35 -6.23 -11.77
C GLY A 53 2.81 -5.45 -12.98
N GLU A 54 3.31 -5.72 -14.19
CA GLU A 54 2.78 -5.13 -15.42
C GLU A 54 1.32 -5.55 -15.67
N THR A 55 0.97 -6.80 -15.36
CA THR A 55 -0.40 -7.28 -15.50
C THR A 55 -1.33 -6.64 -14.47
N ILE A 56 -0.86 -6.42 -13.22
CA ILE A 56 -1.60 -5.66 -12.20
C ILE A 56 -1.84 -4.21 -12.68
N TYR A 57 -0.81 -3.55 -13.22
CA TYR A 57 -0.96 -2.22 -13.79
C TYR A 57 -2.02 -2.20 -14.91
N LEU A 58 -1.95 -3.13 -15.85
CA LEU A 58 -2.94 -3.28 -16.92
C LEU A 58 -4.36 -3.44 -16.35
N LEU A 59 -4.56 -4.26 -15.32
CA LEU A 59 -5.87 -4.45 -14.68
C LEU A 59 -6.45 -3.16 -14.12
N PHE A 60 -5.65 -2.35 -13.44
CA PHE A 60 -6.11 -1.13 -12.80
C PHE A 60 -6.19 0.05 -13.76
N MET A 61 -5.19 0.23 -14.61
CA MET A 61 -5.08 1.40 -15.48
C MET A 61 -5.70 1.20 -16.87
N GLY A 62 -5.83 -0.05 -17.32
CA GLY A 62 -6.45 -0.41 -18.60
C GLY A 62 -5.49 -0.42 -19.78
N GLU A 63 -4.24 -0.05 -19.59
CA GLU A 63 -3.20 0.02 -20.62
C GLU A 63 -1.95 -0.76 -20.19
N VAL A 64 -1.22 -1.31 -21.16
CA VAL A 64 0.07 -1.95 -20.90
C VAL A 64 1.09 -0.89 -20.50
N PRO A 65 1.79 -1.05 -19.36
CA PRO A 65 2.77 -0.06 -18.91
C PRO A 65 4.01 -0.03 -19.82
N SER A 66 4.77 1.07 -19.75
CA SER A 66 6.14 1.08 -20.29
C SER A 66 7.04 0.16 -19.45
N PRO A 67 8.18 -0.31 -19.98
CA PRO A 67 9.14 -1.13 -19.22
C PRO A 67 9.62 -0.46 -17.92
N ALA A 68 9.77 0.87 -17.93
CA ALA A 68 10.14 1.63 -16.74
C ALA A 68 9.07 1.53 -15.63
N ILE A 69 7.80 1.75 -16.00
CA ILE A 69 6.66 1.61 -15.09
C ILE A 69 6.56 0.15 -14.59
N GLY A 70 6.70 -0.83 -15.49
CA GLY A 70 6.70 -2.25 -15.13
C GLY A 70 7.75 -2.59 -14.08
N SER A 71 8.98 -2.10 -14.26
CA SER A 71 10.08 -2.30 -13.31
C SER A 71 9.80 -1.69 -11.94
N LEU A 72 9.19 -0.50 -11.89
CA LEU A 72 8.78 0.13 -10.63
C LEU A 72 7.63 -0.63 -9.96
N MET A 73 6.65 -1.11 -10.73
CA MET A 73 5.56 -1.94 -10.20
C MET A 73 6.10 -3.21 -9.53
N GLU A 74 7.04 -3.91 -10.16
CA GLU A 74 7.70 -5.09 -9.58
C GLU A 74 8.45 -4.72 -8.29
N ALA A 75 9.23 -3.63 -8.30
CA ALA A 75 9.97 -3.19 -7.13
C ALA A 75 9.05 -2.85 -5.95
N MET A 76 7.93 -2.17 -6.19
CA MET A 76 6.93 -1.87 -5.17
C MET A 76 6.32 -3.15 -4.60
N LEU A 77 5.91 -4.09 -5.43
CA LEU A 77 5.35 -5.37 -4.98
C LEU A 77 6.35 -6.19 -4.17
N VAL A 78 7.62 -6.23 -4.58
CA VAL A 78 8.67 -6.93 -3.82
C VAL A 78 8.93 -6.27 -2.46
N SER A 79 8.86 -4.94 -2.37
CA SER A 79 9.18 -4.21 -1.15
C SER A 79 8.25 -4.50 0.04
N PHE A 80 7.02 -4.92 -0.21
CA PHE A 80 5.99 -5.22 0.79
C PHE A 80 5.73 -6.70 1.01
N ILE A 81 6.40 -7.59 0.29
CA ILE A 81 6.03 -9.01 0.19
C ILE A 81 5.90 -9.71 1.53
N ASP A 82 6.75 -9.37 2.49
CA ASP A 82 6.68 -9.82 3.89
C ASP A 82 7.26 -8.78 4.85
N HIS A 83 6.93 -8.86 6.12
CA HIS A 83 7.46 -7.98 7.17
C HIS A 83 7.63 -8.73 8.51
N GLY A 84 7.92 -10.02 8.44
CA GLY A 84 8.13 -10.87 9.61
C GLY A 84 6.86 -11.23 10.38
N ALA A 85 7.03 -11.75 11.58
CA ALA A 85 5.96 -12.35 12.37
C ALA A 85 5.08 -11.35 13.14
N THR A 86 5.52 -10.10 13.30
CA THR A 86 4.89 -9.11 14.20
C THR A 86 3.67 -8.36 13.62
N PRO A 87 3.54 -8.10 12.30
CA PRO A 87 2.41 -7.35 11.79
C PRO A 87 1.06 -7.99 12.12
N PRO A 88 0.01 -7.18 12.39
CA PRO A 88 -1.33 -7.70 12.71
C PRO A 88 -1.87 -8.70 11.70
N SER A 89 -1.66 -8.48 10.40
CA SER A 89 -2.06 -9.42 9.34
C SER A 89 -1.36 -10.77 9.46
N THR A 90 -0.05 -10.77 9.75
CA THR A 90 0.72 -11.99 9.95
C THR A 90 0.29 -12.71 11.23
N LEU A 91 0.09 -11.98 12.32
CA LEU A 91 -0.38 -12.55 13.59
C LEU A 91 -1.76 -13.20 13.43
N ALA A 92 -2.70 -12.56 12.74
CA ALA A 92 -4.02 -13.11 12.47
C ALA A 92 -3.93 -14.41 11.66
N ALA A 93 -3.12 -14.44 10.60
CA ALA A 93 -2.93 -15.63 9.76
C ALA A 93 -2.27 -16.78 10.54
N ARG A 94 -1.18 -16.50 11.27
CA ARG A 94 -0.46 -17.49 12.08
C ARG A 94 -1.35 -18.04 13.21
N ASN A 95 -2.09 -17.17 13.91
CA ASN A 95 -3.01 -17.61 14.95
C ASN A 95 -4.12 -18.50 14.39
N THR A 96 -4.69 -18.16 13.24
CA THR A 96 -5.67 -19.02 12.55
C THR A 96 -5.08 -20.35 12.15
N ALA A 97 -3.82 -20.39 11.71
CA ALA A 97 -3.11 -21.62 11.35
C ALA A 97 -3.00 -22.60 12.53
N THR A 98 -2.84 -22.11 13.77
CA THR A 98 -2.72 -22.96 14.97
C THR A 98 -3.98 -23.73 15.30
N THR A 99 -5.13 -23.37 14.74
CA THR A 99 -6.41 -24.08 14.94
C THR A 99 -6.59 -25.30 14.03
N GLY A 100 -5.64 -25.54 13.11
CA GLY A 100 -5.78 -26.55 12.05
C GLY A 100 -6.65 -26.08 10.86
N ALA A 101 -6.93 -24.78 10.76
CA ALA A 101 -7.68 -24.20 9.64
C ALA A 101 -6.89 -24.35 8.32
N PRO A 102 -7.55 -24.54 7.17
CA PRO A 102 -6.87 -24.66 5.88
C PRO A 102 -6.20 -23.34 5.49
N LEU A 103 -5.12 -23.42 4.69
CA LEU A 103 -4.30 -22.25 4.30
C LEU A 103 -5.13 -21.06 3.77
N ARG A 104 -6.17 -21.33 2.97
CA ARG A 104 -7.07 -20.27 2.47
C ARG A 104 -7.75 -19.45 3.58
N ALA A 105 -8.14 -20.12 4.68
CA ALA A 105 -8.75 -19.44 5.83
C ALA A 105 -7.73 -18.58 6.58
N CYS A 106 -6.49 -19.07 6.71
CA CYS A 106 -5.39 -18.32 7.31
C CYS A 106 -5.05 -17.07 6.51
N VAL A 107 -4.98 -17.21 5.18
CA VAL A 107 -4.74 -16.05 4.29
C VAL A 107 -5.89 -15.04 4.39
N ALA A 108 -7.14 -15.51 4.38
CA ALA A 108 -8.30 -14.63 4.55
C ALA A 108 -8.26 -13.87 5.88
N ALA A 109 -7.95 -14.55 6.99
CA ALA A 109 -7.80 -13.92 8.30
C ALA A 109 -6.69 -12.86 8.30
N GLY A 110 -5.57 -13.14 7.65
CA GLY A 110 -4.48 -12.19 7.49
C GLY A 110 -4.89 -10.95 6.69
N VAL A 111 -5.61 -11.12 5.58
CA VAL A 111 -6.10 -10.01 4.76
C VAL A 111 -7.12 -9.17 5.53
N LEU A 112 -8.00 -9.77 6.33
CA LEU A 112 -8.94 -9.06 7.21
C LEU A 112 -8.23 -8.28 8.34
N GLY A 113 -6.96 -8.56 8.61
CA GLY A 113 -6.13 -7.83 9.56
C GLY A 113 -5.60 -6.49 9.06
N PHE A 114 -5.85 -6.11 7.79
CA PHE A 114 -5.53 -4.78 7.29
C PHE A 114 -6.58 -3.75 7.76
N GLY A 115 -6.11 -2.55 8.06
CA GLY A 115 -6.95 -1.46 8.53
C GLY A 115 -6.17 -0.15 8.62
N ARG A 116 -6.81 0.89 9.18
CA ARG A 116 -6.24 2.24 9.26
C ARG A 116 -4.80 2.28 9.79
N PHE A 117 -4.48 1.48 10.81
CA PHE A 117 -3.17 1.45 11.46
C PHE A 117 -2.24 0.34 10.92
N HIS A 118 -2.64 -0.33 9.86
CA HIS A 118 -1.87 -1.40 9.24
C HIS A 118 -2.24 -1.56 7.77
N GLY A 119 -1.40 -1.03 6.88
CA GLY A 119 -1.57 -1.10 5.43
C GLY A 119 -2.45 0.01 4.83
N GLY A 120 -2.69 1.10 5.58
CA GLY A 120 -3.51 2.25 5.13
C GLY A 120 -2.74 3.53 4.82
N ASP A 121 -1.45 3.58 5.12
CA ASP A 121 -0.67 4.82 5.09
C ASP A 121 -0.39 5.35 3.67
N ILE A 122 -0.35 4.49 2.65
CA ILE A 122 -0.03 4.90 1.28
C ILE A 122 -1.09 5.87 0.73
N GLU A 123 -2.38 5.50 0.83
CA GLU A 123 -3.48 6.34 0.37
C GLU A 123 -3.53 7.67 1.13
N ALA A 124 -3.36 7.61 2.46
CA ALA A 124 -3.31 8.81 3.29
C ALA A 124 -2.13 9.73 2.89
N CYS A 125 -0.95 9.16 2.66
CA CYS A 125 0.23 9.89 2.20
C CYS A 125 0.00 10.52 0.83
N MET A 126 -0.59 9.81 -0.14
CA MET A 126 -0.92 10.36 -1.46
C MET A 126 -1.82 11.58 -1.34
N HIS A 127 -2.85 11.55 -0.50
CA HIS A 127 -3.71 12.70 -0.25
C HIS A 127 -2.97 13.89 0.36
N VAL A 128 -2.01 13.63 1.25
CA VAL A 128 -1.14 14.67 1.82
C VAL A 128 -0.27 15.30 0.73
N LEU A 129 0.35 14.49 -0.13
CA LEU A 129 1.17 14.96 -1.25
C LEU A 129 0.34 15.77 -2.25
N ASP A 130 -0.84 15.28 -2.65
CA ASP A 130 -1.77 16.00 -3.53
C ASP A 130 -2.15 17.37 -2.97
N SER A 131 -2.41 17.45 -1.65
CA SER A 131 -2.69 18.71 -0.96
C SER A 131 -1.51 19.68 -1.02
N GLY A 132 -0.27 19.18 -0.91
CA GLY A 132 0.94 19.98 -1.09
C GLY A 132 1.11 20.48 -2.53
N LEU A 133 0.85 19.60 -3.49
CA LEU A 133 0.93 19.96 -4.91
C LEU A 133 -0.15 20.97 -5.33
N ASP A 134 -1.29 21.01 -4.64
CA ASP A 134 -2.29 22.06 -4.87
C ASP A 134 -1.77 23.46 -4.52
N PHE A 135 -0.88 23.60 -3.52
CA PHE A 135 -0.19 24.88 -3.27
C PHE A 135 0.80 25.19 -4.38
N VAL A 136 1.59 24.21 -4.82
CA VAL A 136 2.56 24.39 -5.91
C VAL A 136 1.86 24.82 -7.20
N ARG A 137 0.72 24.23 -7.56
CA ARG A 137 -0.11 24.63 -8.71
C ARG A 137 -0.63 26.07 -8.63
N ARG A 138 -0.72 26.63 -7.42
CA ARG A 138 -1.10 28.04 -7.17
C ARG A 138 0.10 28.98 -7.14
N GLY A 139 1.30 28.50 -7.47
CA GLY A 139 2.52 29.32 -7.59
C GLY A 139 3.38 29.37 -6.32
N VAL A 140 3.08 28.55 -5.31
CA VAL A 140 3.90 28.39 -4.10
C VAL A 140 5.06 27.45 -4.41
N THR A 141 6.25 27.68 -3.87
CA THR A 141 7.39 26.76 -4.03
C THR A 141 7.18 25.45 -3.29
N TYR A 142 7.85 24.37 -3.71
CA TYR A 142 7.81 23.08 -3.00
C TYR A 142 8.18 23.21 -1.52
N ARG A 143 9.16 24.08 -1.22
CA ARG A 143 9.60 24.33 0.15
C ARG A 143 8.48 24.94 1.00
N GLU A 144 7.88 26.03 0.54
CA GLU A 144 6.81 26.71 1.23
C GLU A 144 5.55 25.83 1.35
N ALA A 145 5.24 25.04 0.32
CA ALA A 145 4.17 24.06 0.35
C ALA A 145 4.43 22.97 1.40
N ALA A 146 5.67 22.45 1.46
CA ALA A 146 6.09 21.48 2.46
C ALA A 146 5.96 22.02 3.88
N ASP A 147 6.39 23.28 4.11
CA ASP A 147 6.27 23.93 5.41
C ASP A 147 4.81 24.00 5.88
N GLN A 148 3.88 24.38 4.99
CA GLN A 148 2.45 24.46 5.30
C GLN A 148 1.83 23.07 5.57
N ILE A 149 2.17 22.07 4.78
CA ILE A 149 1.64 20.71 4.93
C ILE A 149 2.18 20.05 6.20
N VAL A 150 3.48 20.14 6.45
CA VAL A 150 4.12 19.60 7.66
C VAL A 150 3.52 20.24 8.90
N GLU A 151 3.36 21.58 8.92
CA GLU A 151 2.73 22.29 10.04
C GLU A 151 1.31 21.78 10.31
N ARG A 152 0.49 21.62 9.28
CA ARG A 152 -0.87 21.06 9.39
C ARG A 152 -0.85 19.63 9.96
N CYS A 153 0.06 18.78 9.48
CA CYS A 153 0.15 17.39 9.96
C CYS A 153 0.60 17.32 11.42
N LEU A 154 1.56 18.18 11.84
CA LEU A 154 2.03 18.22 13.21
C LEU A 154 0.97 18.74 14.21
N GLN A 155 0.01 19.54 13.74
CA GLN A 155 -1.13 20.00 14.55
C GLN A 155 -2.21 18.91 14.70
N SER A 156 -2.15 17.83 13.93
CA SER A 156 -3.05 16.69 14.05
C SER A 156 -2.43 15.61 14.96
N ASP A 157 -3.27 14.91 15.74
CA ASP A 157 -2.83 13.78 16.58
C ASP A 157 -2.52 12.51 15.74
N GLU A 158 -2.64 12.56 14.40
CA GLU A 158 -2.58 11.38 13.53
C GLU A 158 -1.16 11.07 13.02
N GLY A 159 -0.19 11.96 13.25
CA GLY A 159 1.15 11.86 12.69
C GLY A 159 1.21 12.22 11.20
N ILE A 160 2.35 11.96 10.57
CA ILE A 160 2.56 12.25 9.14
C ILE A 160 2.61 10.93 8.37
N PRO A 161 1.59 10.59 7.56
CA PRO A 161 1.59 9.35 6.78
C PRO A 161 2.79 9.27 5.84
N GLY A 162 3.40 8.09 5.73
CA GLY A 162 4.57 7.89 4.88
C GLY A 162 5.91 8.27 5.51
N PHE A 163 5.92 8.70 6.78
CA PHE A 163 7.13 9.10 7.51
C PHE A 163 7.32 8.31 8.80
N GLY A 164 8.59 8.18 9.20
CA GLY A 164 8.98 7.48 10.41
C GLY A 164 9.00 5.95 10.26
N HIS A 165 9.80 5.30 11.10
CA HIS A 165 9.89 3.84 11.16
C HIS A 165 10.29 3.40 12.56
N ARG A 166 9.76 2.25 13.03
CA ARG A 166 10.02 1.72 14.39
C ARG A 166 11.49 1.30 14.59
N PHE A 167 12.18 0.91 13.52
CA PHE A 167 13.53 0.35 13.58
C PHE A 167 14.55 1.10 12.71
N HIS A 168 14.10 1.81 11.66
CA HIS A 168 15.00 2.42 10.70
C HIS A 168 15.07 3.93 10.88
N THR A 169 16.28 4.45 10.97
CA THR A 169 16.57 5.89 10.81
C THR A 169 16.62 6.29 9.33
N ARG A 170 16.74 5.31 8.44
CA ARG A 170 16.64 5.42 6.99
C ARG A 170 16.13 4.08 6.44
N ASP A 171 14.99 4.09 5.78
CA ASP A 171 14.43 2.87 5.18
C ASP A 171 15.18 2.53 3.87
N PRO A 172 15.89 1.38 3.82
CA PRO A 172 16.66 1.02 2.62
C PRO A 172 15.79 0.77 1.40
N ARG A 173 14.52 0.39 1.59
CA ARG A 173 13.54 0.14 0.53
C ARG A 173 13.12 1.45 -0.13
N ALA A 174 12.83 2.47 0.68
CA ALA A 174 12.49 3.81 0.19
C ALA A 174 13.65 4.41 -0.62
N ALA A 175 14.88 4.32 -0.09
CA ALA A 175 16.07 4.80 -0.78
C ALA A 175 16.26 4.10 -2.14
N ARG A 176 16.08 2.77 -2.20
CA ARG A 176 16.20 2.01 -3.46
C ARG A 176 15.12 2.36 -4.46
N LEU A 177 13.86 2.51 -4.00
CA LEU A 177 12.75 2.85 -4.89
C LEU A 177 12.93 4.23 -5.51
N PHE A 178 13.35 5.24 -4.74
CA PHE A 178 13.67 6.56 -5.29
C PHE A 178 14.85 6.53 -6.25
N GLN A 179 15.88 5.73 -5.97
CA GLN A 179 16.99 5.55 -6.90
C GLN A 179 16.52 4.96 -8.23
N MET A 180 15.64 3.95 -8.18
CA MET A 180 15.06 3.35 -9.41
C MET A 180 14.20 4.35 -10.16
N ALA A 181 13.37 5.14 -9.46
CA ALA A 181 12.54 6.16 -10.10
C ALA A 181 13.40 7.20 -10.84
N LEU A 182 14.52 7.60 -10.25
CA LEU A 182 15.49 8.50 -10.89
C LEU A 182 16.18 7.84 -12.10
N GLU A 183 16.70 6.60 -11.94
CA GLU A 183 17.38 5.84 -13.01
C GLU A 183 16.47 5.59 -14.22
N LEU A 184 15.17 5.45 -13.98
CA LEU A 184 14.14 5.19 -15.00
C LEU A 184 13.46 6.46 -15.52
N GLU A 185 13.91 7.64 -15.08
CA GLU A 185 13.38 8.95 -15.48
C GLU A 185 11.86 9.11 -15.22
N VAL A 186 11.38 8.57 -14.09
CA VAL A 186 9.96 8.59 -13.69
C VAL A 186 9.69 9.55 -12.53
N GLU A 187 10.74 10.11 -11.90
CA GLU A 187 10.56 11.09 -10.83
C GLU A 187 9.78 12.33 -11.31
N GLY A 188 8.73 12.68 -10.58
CA GLY A 188 7.87 13.81 -10.86
C GLY A 188 7.60 14.68 -9.63
N ASP A 189 6.48 15.34 -9.64
CA ASP A 189 6.10 16.34 -8.63
C ASP A 189 5.87 15.74 -7.25
N HIS A 190 5.34 14.52 -7.17
CA HIS A 190 5.08 13.86 -5.88
C HIS A 190 6.37 13.45 -5.19
N VAL A 191 7.36 12.96 -5.95
CA VAL A 191 8.69 12.64 -5.39
C VAL A 191 9.38 13.93 -4.94
N GLN A 192 9.28 15.03 -5.69
CA GLN A 192 9.82 16.33 -5.27
C GLN A 192 9.13 16.81 -3.98
N MET A 193 7.80 16.67 -3.89
CA MET A 193 7.02 17.12 -2.74
C MET A 193 7.40 16.35 -1.47
N ILE A 194 7.48 15.02 -1.53
CA ILE A 194 7.83 14.21 -0.34
C ILE A 194 9.26 14.48 0.13
N ARG A 195 10.20 14.71 -0.79
CA ARG A 195 11.57 15.12 -0.45
C ARG A 195 11.62 16.51 0.21
N ALA A 196 10.83 17.46 -0.26
CA ALA A 196 10.72 18.76 0.38
C ALA A 196 10.16 18.65 1.80
N MET A 197 9.15 17.79 2.01
CA MET A 197 8.61 17.50 3.34
C MET A 197 9.64 16.85 4.26
N GLU A 198 10.44 15.88 3.76
CA GLU A 198 11.51 15.25 4.54
C GLU A 198 12.57 16.26 4.98
N MET A 199 12.96 17.18 4.10
CA MET A 199 13.89 18.27 4.43
C MET A 199 13.30 19.21 5.49
N THR A 200 12.05 19.64 5.34
CA THR A 200 11.34 20.47 6.32
C THR A 200 11.28 19.80 7.69
N LEU A 201 10.97 18.51 7.75
CA LEU A 201 10.92 17.74 9.00
C LEU A 201 12.32 17.63 9.64
N SER A 202 13.34 17.37 8.85
CA SER A 202 14.72 17.29 9.34
C SER A 202 15.21 18.61 9.95
N GLU A 203 14.84 19.75 9.37
CA GLU A 203 15.25 21.07 9.86
C GLU A 203 14.47 21.50 11.12
N ARG A 204 13.23 21.05 11.29
CA ARG A 204 12.40 21.38 12.47
C ARG A 204 12.73 20.53 13.69
N GLN A 205 13.45 19.44 13.53
CA GLN A 205 13.84 18.57 14.64
C GLN A 205 15.14 19.06 15.29
N GLU A 206 15.02 19.95 16.28
CA GLU A 206 16.15 20.37 17.13
C GLU A 206 16.58 19.26 18.11
N THR A 207 15.65 18.41 18.56
CA THR A 207 15.90 17.28 19.49
C THR A 207 14.88 16.17 19.23
N GLY A 208 15.31 15.04 18.67
CA GLY A 208 14.43 13.88 18.47
C GLY A 208 14.97 12.89 17.44
N SER A 209 14.31 11.73 17.31
CA SER A 209 14.63 10.78 16.24
C SER A 209 14.14 11.34 14.90
N PRO A 210 14.97 11.26 13.83
CA PRO A 210 14.56 11.72 12.50
C PRO A 210 13.29 10.98 12.07
N LEU A 211 12.41 11.69 11.35
CA LEU A 211 11.23 11.13 10.69
C LEU A 211 11.53 10.98 9.18
N PRO A 212 12.32 9.97 8.77
CA PRO A 212 12.65 9.76 7.37
C PRO A 212 11.41 9.28 6.62
N VAL A 213 11.42 9.47 5.30
CA VAL A 213 10.45 8.82 4.42
C VAL A 213 10.62 7.31 4.56
N ASN A 214 9.52 6.62 4.87
CA ASN A 214 9.46 5.16 4.91
C ASN A 214 9.01 4.60 3.54
N ILE A 215 8.89 3.28 3.43
CA ILE A 215 8.50 2.65 2.17
C ILE A 215 7.10 3.02 1.72
N ASP A 216 6.15 3.23 2.64
CA ASP A 216 4.77 3.64 2.31
C ASP A 216 4.78 5.02 1.65
N GLY A 217 5.56 5.97 2.20
CA GLY A 217 5.75 7.30 1.63
C GLY A 217 6.42 7.28 0.26
N ALA A 218 7.46 6.45 0.09
CA ALA A 218 8.14 6.34 -1.20
C ALA A 218 7.21 5.77 -2.28
N ILE A 219 6.40 4.76 -1.94
CA ILE A 219 5.42 4.20 -2.87
C ILE A 219 4.30 5.19 -3.15
N ALA A 220 3.82 5.92 -2.15
CA ALA A 220 2.82 6.96 -2.34
C ALA A 220 3.28 8.01 -3.36
N ALA A 221 4.52 8.49 -3.24
CA ALA A 221 5.10 9.45 -4.17
C ALA A 221 5.26 8.88 -5.58
N VAL A 222 5.85 7.67 -5.72
CA VAL A 222 6.02 7.04 -7.03
C VAL A 222 4.67 6.72 -7.67
N CYS A 223 3.69 6.20 -6.92
CA CYS A 223 2.33 5.97 -7.43
C CYS A 223 1.67 7.25 -7.92
N GLY A 224 1.86 8.37 -7.21
CA GLY A 224 1.38 9.68 -7.64
C GLY A 224 1.97 10.11 -8.98
N ASP A 225 3.29 9.97 -9.14
CA ASP A 225 3.98 10.31 -10.38
C ASP A 225 3.63 9.37 -11.55
N LEU A 226 3.28 8.11 -11.25
CA LEU A 226 2.73 7.17 -12.22
C LEU A 226 1.24 7.40 -12.54
N GLY A 227 0.57 8.32 -11.85
CA GLY A 227 -0.84 8.62 -12.04
C GLY A 227 -1.79 7.54 -11.50
N LEU A 228 -1.34 6.65 -10.61
CA LEU A 228 -2.21 5.69 -9.95
C LEU A 228 -3.14 6.40 -8.95
N PRO A 229 -4.43 6.06 -8.94
CA PRO A 229 -5.34 6.62 -7.93
C PRO A 229 -5.00 6.14 -6.51
N PRO A 230 -5.17 6.97 -5.46
CA PRO A 230 -4.80 6.63 -4.08
C PRO A 230 -5.36 5.29 -3.58
N HIS A 231 -6.63 5.00 -3.83
CA HIS A 231 -7.26 3.73 -3.43
C HIS A 231 -6.66 2.50 -4.14
N VAL A 232 -6.08 2.67 -5.33
CA VAL A 232 -5.37 1.59 -6.06
C VAL A 232 -4.03 1.31 -5.39
N ALA A 233 -3.34 2.34 -4.91
CA ALA A 233 -2.05 2.17 -4.24
C ALA A 233 -2.18 1.31 -2.97
N ASN A 234 -3.23 1.48 -2.17
CA ASN A 234 -3.52 0.58 -1.05
C ASN A 234 -3.78 -0.88 -1.49
N ALA A 235 -4.43 -1.07 -2.64
CA ALA A 235 -4.63 -2.42 -3.18
C ALA A 235 -3.30 -3.09 -3.54
N LEU A 236 -2.29 -2.33 -4.00
CA LEU A 236 -0.95 -2.87 -4.26
C LEU A 236 -0.30 -3.42 -2.98
N PHE A 237 -0.46 -2.73 -1.84
CA PHE A 237 0.02 -3.24 -0.56
C PHE A 237 -0.61 -4.59 -0.21
N ILE A 238 -1.94 -4.71 -0.35
CA ILE A 238 -2.66 -5.96 -0.05
C ILE A 238 -2.18 -7.08 -0.97
N ILE A 239 -2.14 -6.85 -2.27
CA ILE A 239 -1.71 -7.83 -3.28
C ILE A 239 -0.29 -8.31 -2.97
N SER A 240 0.62 -7.41 -2.71
CA SER A 240 2.01 -7.70 -2.40
C SER A 240 2.16 -8.54 -1.12
N ARG A 241 1.39 -8.26 -0.07
CA ARG A 241 1.53 -8.92 1.22
C ARG A 241 0.92 -10.33 1.27
N VAL A 242 -0.01 -10.67 0.38
CA VAL A 242 -0.66 -12.00 0.37
C VAL A 242 0.32 -13.17 0.29
N PRO A 243 1.35 -13.19 -0.56
CA PRO A 243 2.35 -14.25 -0.59
C PRO A 243 3.07 -14.42 0.76
N GLY A 244 3.47 -13.31 1.39
CA GLY A 244 4.11 -13.33 2.72
C GLY A 244 3.19 -13.89 3.79
N ILE A 245 1.92 -13.47 3.83
CA ILE A 245 0.90 -14.03 4.73
C ILE A 245 0.75 -15.54 4.54
N ALA A 246 0.70 -16.00 3.29
CA ALA A 246 0.59 -17.43 2.99
C ALA A 246 1.83 -18.21 3.44
N ALA A 247 3.03 -17.67 3.21
CA ALA A 247 4.28 -18.29 3.65
C ALA A 247 4.39 -18.35 5.18
N GLN A 248 4.01 -17.28 5.87
CA GLN A 248 3.99 -17.21 7.34
C GLN A 248 2.99 -18.21 7.95
N ALA A 249 1.80 -18.30 7.38
CA ALA A 249 0.79 -19.28 7.83
C ALA A 249 1.28 -20.72 7.61
N ARG A 250 1.89 -21.00 6.45
CA ARG A 250 2.47 -22.31 6.15
C ARG A 250 3.59 -22.67 7.15
N GLU A 251 4.49 -21.72 7.41
CA GLU A 251 5.57 -21.92 8.38
C GLU A 251 5.02 -22.26 9.78
N GLU A 252 3.94 -21.58 10.21
CA GLU A 252 3.27 -21.88 11.47
C GLU A 252 2.74 -23.31 11.51
N MET A 253 2.06 -23.76 10.44
CA MET A 253 1.53 -25.13 10.33
C MET A 253 2.63 -26.19 10.39
N GLU A 254 3.80 -25.92 9.83
CA GLU A 254 4.90 -26.90 9.71
C GLU A 254 5.79 -26.95 10.97
N ARG A 255 5.95 -25.83 11.68
CA ARG A 255 6.97 -25.69 12.74
C ARG A 255 6.40 -25.53 14.14
N CYS A 256 5.14 -25.13 14.28
CA CYS A 256 4.57 -24.80 15.57
C CYS A 256 3.55 -25.83 16.03
N HIS A 257 3.43 -25.99 17.35
CA HIS A 257 2.37 -26.82 17.92
C HIS A 257 1.00 -26.16 17.73
N PRO A 258 -0.06 -26.95 17.47
CA PRO A 258 -1.43 -26.45 17.47
C PRO A 258 -1.80 -25.71 18.77
N MET A 259 -2.81 -24.86 18.71
CA MET A 259 -3.31 -24.12 19.86
C MET A 259 -2.24 -23.24 20.54
N ARG A 260 -1.67 -22.30 19.78
CA ARG A 260 -0.69 -21.33 20.31
C ARG A 260 -1.23 -20.67 21.59
N GLN A 261 -0.45 -20.68 22.65
CA GLN A 261 -0.81 -20.13 23.94
C GLN A 261 -0.08 -18.80 24.18
N ILE A 262 -0.73 -17.90 24.88
CA ILE A 262 -0.07 -16.75 25.52
C ILE A 262 0.55 -17.27 26.83
N ASP A 263 1.81 -16.92 27.10
CA ASP A 263 2.43 -17.28 28.38
C ASP A 263 1.60 -16.70 29.54
N PRO A 264 1.27 -17.48 30.57
CA PRO A 264 0.55 -16.97 31.75
C PRO A 264 1.15 -15.74 32.41
N LYS A 265 2.46 -15.48 32.19
CA LYS A 265 3.13 -14.27 32.66
C LYS A 265 2.80 -13.02 31.85
N ASP A 266 2.34 -13.21 30.60
CA ASP A 266 2.08 -12.14 29.66
C ASP A 266 0.60 -11.72 29.61
N HIS A 267 -0.25 -12.27 30.50
CA HIS A 267 -1.62 -11.82 30.67
C HIS A 267 -2.05 -11.78 32.14
N ILE A 268 -2.90 -10.84 32.48
CA ILE A 268 -3.45 -10.64 33.81
C ILE A 268 -4.97 -10.50 33.67
N TYR A 269 -5.71 -11.18 34.55
CA TYR A 269 -7.12 -10.92 34.73
C TYR A 269 -7.31 -9.74 35.68
N ASP A 270 -7.75 -8.60 35.15
CA ASP A 270 -8.03 -7.35 35.89
C ASP A 270 -9.52 -7.09 36.08
N GLY A 271 -10.34 -8.11 35.85
CA GLY A 271 -11.78 -8.06 36.04
C GLY A 271 -12.21 -8.20 37.51
N PRO A 272 -13.53 -8.11 37.79
CA PRO A 272 -14.05 -8.27 39.14
C PRO A 272 -13.71 -9.64 39.75
N SER A 273 -13.46 -9.66 41.06
CA SER A 273 -13.34 -10.91 41.82
C SER A 273 -14.62 -11.77 41.72
N GLN A 274 -14.55 -13.02 42.17
CA GLN A 274 -15.66 -13.97 42.14
C GLN A 274 -16.95 -13.36 42.69
N ARG A 275 -18.01 -13.40 41.90
CA ARG A 275 -19.36 -12.91 42.25
C ARG A 275 -20.34 -14.05 42.34
N ARG A 276 -21.33 -13.95 43.22
CA ARG A 276 -22.50 -14.84 43.23
C ARG A 276 -23.54 -14.33 42.25
N LEU A 277 -24.21 -15.25 41.55
CA LEU A 277 -25.35 -14.89 40.75
C LEU A 277 -26.51 -14.39 41.66
N PRO A 278 -27.15 -13.26 41.33
CA PRO A 278 -28.34 -12.84 42.03
C PRO A 278 -29.47 -13.87 41.85
N GLU A 279 -30.26 -14.09 42.89
CA GLU A 279 -31.45 -14.93 42.78
C GLU A 279 -32.40 -14.35 41.72
N ARG A 280 -32.75 -15.18 40.72
CA ARG A 280 -33.80 -14.78 39.75
C ARG A 280 -35.13 -14.75 40.47
N ARG A 281 -35.69 -13.57 40.70
CA ARG A 281 -37.10 -13.45 41.09
C ARG A 281 -37.92 -14.11 40.01
N LYS A 282 -38.78 -15.12 40.39
CA LYS A 282 -39.74 -15.79 39.52
C LYS A 282 -40.84 -14.81 39.12
#